data_4f3aaf168756dcc6629299208fc229f2
#
_entry.id   4f3aaf168756dcc6629299208fc229f2
#
_cell.length_a   1.000
_cell.length_b   1.000
_cell.length_c   1.000
_cell.angle_alpha   90.00
_cell.angle_beta   90.00
_cell.angle_gamma   90.00
#
_symmetry.space_group_name_H-M   'P 1'
#
loop_
_entity.id
_entity.type
_entity.pdbx_description
1 polymer ?
#
loop_
_entity_poly.entity_id
_entity_poly.type
_entity_poly.pdbx_seq_one_letter_code
_entity_poly.pdbx_strand_id
1 'polypeptide(L)'
;PEDEAFKGKKLISYFTELRRGNTRLGVAGSIKTPRDAEKTMAEGVDWIMLGRAGMLHHNFPKMYEADRNFTPIEIPVTEEYLMNEGLSEKFIQYIEKWGFT
;
A
#
# COMPACT_ATOMS: atom_id res chain seq x y z
N PRO A 1 -3.36 9.59 7.75
CA PRO A 1 -4.17 10.81 7.73
C PRO A 1 -4.73 11.15 9.11
N GLU A 2 -5.15 12.39 9.28
CA GLU A 2 -5.85 12.85 10.45
C GLU A 2 -7.36 12.89 10.18
N ASP A 3 -8.15 12.70 11.21
CA ASP A 3 -9.58 12.92 11.14
C ASP A 3 -9.88 14.42 11.08
N GLU A 4 -10.84 14.84 10.25
CA GLU A 4 -11.19 16.25 10.12
C GLU A 4 -11.74 16.85 11.40
N ALA A 5 -12.44 16.05 12.20
CA ALA A 5 -13.05 16.49 13.46
C ALA A 5 -12.05 16.48 14.62
N PHE A 6 -10.98 15.68 14.55
CA PHE A 6 -10.01 15.48 15.62
C PHE A 6 -8.58 15.70 15.09
N LYS A 7 -8.27 16.94 14.75
CA LYS A 7 -6.95 17.32 14.24
C LYS A 7 -5.87 17.15 15.30
N GLY A 8 -4.65 16.86 14.84
CA GLY A 8 -3.48 16.69 15.70
C GLY A 8 -3.20 15.25 16.11
N LYS A 9 -4.08 14.31 15.74
CA LYS A 9 -3.88 12.88 16.00
C LYS A 9 -4.15 12.09 14.73
N LYS A 10 -3.23 11.20 14.37
CA LYS A 10 -3.42 10.33 13.20
C LYS A 10 -4.58 9.38 13.41
N LEU A 11 -5.38 9.16 12.37
CA LEU A 11 -6.51 8.25 12.41
C LEU A 11 -6.13 6.85 12.88
N ILE A 12 -4.99 6.33 12.41
CA ILE A 12 -4.50 5.01 12.79
C ILE A 12 -4.29 4.87 14.30
N SER A 13 -3.92 5.95 14.99
CA SER A 13 -3.67 5.92 16.43
C SER A 13 -4.91 5.57 17.24
N TYR A 14 -6.10 5.99 16.77
CA TYR A 14 -7.35 5.64 17.42
C TYR A 14 -7.61 4.13 17.43
N PHE A 15 -7.16 3.45 16.38
CA PHE A 15 -7.33 2.00 16.26
C PHE A 15 -6.24 1.23 16.99
N THR A 16 -4.98 1.68 16.90
CA THR A 16 -3.87 0.98 17.55
C THR A 16 -3.93 1.07 19.08
N GLU A 17 -4.54 2.12 19.63
CA GLU A 17 -4.72 2.31 21.06
C GLU A 17 -5.89 1.52 21.67
N LEU A 18 -6.77 0.94 20.84
CA LEU A 18 -7.87 0.13 21.32
C LEU A 18 -7.38 -1.14 22.02
N ARG A 19 -8.10 -1.54 23.06
CA ARG A 19 -7.92 -2.86 23.67
C ARG A 19 -8.45 -3.92 22.73
N ARG A 20 -7.57 -4.67 22.12
CA ARG A 20 -7.93 -5.66 21.10
C ARG A 20 -7.82 -7.11 21.59
N GLY A 21 -7.22 -7.34 22.77
CA GLY A 21 -6.92 -8.70 23.20
C GLY A 21 -6.08 -9.43 22.18
N ASN A 22 -6.59 -10.55 21.67
CA ASN A 22 -5.93 -11.33 20.63
C ASN A 22 -6.34 -10.94 19.19
N THR A 23 -7.21 -9.93 19.07
CA THR A 23 -7.65 -9.45 17.75
C THR A 23 -6.52 -8.68 17.08
N ARG A 24 -6.15 -9.08 15.88
CA ARG A 24 -5.11 -8.43 15.10
C ARG A 24 -5.69 -7.32 14.25
N LEU A 25 -4.88 -6.29 14.00
CA LEU A 25 -5.27 -5.13 13.21
C LEU A 25 -4.48 -5.11 11.90
N GLY A 26 -5.18 -5.15 10.78
CA GLY A 26 -4.62 -4.94 9.46
C GLY A 26 -4.98 -3.55 8.96
N VAL A 27 -4.16 -2.98 8.10
CA VAL A 27 -4.37 -1.66 7.54
C VAL A 27 -4.02 -1.62 6.05
N ALA A 28 -4.76 -0.82 5.32
CA ALA A 28 -4.54 -0.55 3.90
C ALA A 28 -4.69 0.95 3.64
N GLY A 29 -4.12 1.41 2.55
CA GLY A 29 -4.28 2.78 2.07
C GLY A 29 -3.00 3.59 2.15
N SER A 30 -2.66 4.22 1.01
CA SER A 30 -1.50 5.11 0.87
C SER A 30 -0.14 4.49 1.20
N ILE A 31 -0.02 3.19 1.15
CA ILE A 31 1.24 2.47 1.34
C ILE A 31 1.82 2.21 -0.05
N LYS A 32 2.76 3.06 -0.47
CA LYS A 32 3.32 3.05 -1.83
C LYS A 32 4.77 2.59 -1.87
N THR A 33 5.54 2.88 -0.83
CA THR A 33 6.98 2.61 -0.77
C THR A 33 7.30 1.66 0.38
N PRO A 34 8.48 1.01 0.36
CA PRO A 34 8.96 0.25 1.52
C PRO A 34 8.98 1.07 2.80
N ARG A 35 9.33 2.34 2.71
CA ARG A 35 9.36 3.23 3.85
C ARG A 35 7.98 3.48 4.44
N ASP A 36 6.96 3.66 3.60
CA ASP A 36 5.57 3.78 4.05
C ASP A 36 5.15 2.51 4.80
N ALA A 37 5.52 1.34 4.28
CA ALA A 37 5.24 0.07 4.91
C ALA A 37 5.89 -0.04 6.29
N GLU A 38 7.16 0.31 6.41
CA GLU A 38 7.89 0.28 7.68
C GLU A 38 7.30 1.26 8.71
N LYS A 39 6.99 2.48 8.27
CA LYS A 39 6.34 3.47 9.14
C LYS A 39 4.99 3.01 9.65
N THR A 40 4.19 2.41 8.77
CA THR A 40 2.87 1.91 9.14
C THR A 40 2.97 0.76 10.14
N MET A 41 3.90 -0.18 9.93
CA MET A 41 4.14 -1.26 10.89
C MET A 41 4.61 -0.73 12.25
N ALA A 42 5.41 0.33 12.25
CA ALA A 42 5.89 0.97 13.48
C ALA A 42 4.77 1.64 14.29
N GLU A 43 3.61 1.92 13.67
CA GLU A 43 2.44 2.47 14.37
C GLU A 43 1.73 1.44 15.26
N GLY A 44 2.07 0.15 15.16
CA GLY A 44 1.51 -0.89 16.02
C GLY A 44 0.46 -1.78 15.38
N VAL A 45 0.37 -1.80 14.06
CA VAL A 45 -0.50 -2.74 13.33
C VAL A 45 0.18 -4.10 13.20
N ASP A 46 -0.62 -5.13 12.98
CA ASP A 46 -0.11 -6.50 12.86
C ASP A 46 0.30 -6.87 11.44
N TRP A 47 -0.40 -6.30 10.44
CA TRP A 47 -0.04 -6.47 9.03
C TRP A 47 -0.54 -5.29 8.19
N ILE A 48 0.03 -5.18 7.02
CA ILE A 48 -0.37 -4.19 6.02
C ILE A 48 -0.85 -4.87 4.74
N MET A 49 -1.70 -4.17 3.99
CA MET A 49 -2.18 -4.61 2.68
C MET A 49 -1.79 -3.58 1.63
N LEU A 50 -1.27 -4.07 0.52
CA LEU A 50 -0.89 -3.23 -0.60
C LEU A 50 -1.98 -3.28 -1.67
N GLY A 51 -2.44 -2.11 -2.10
CA GLY A 51 -3.35 -1.98 -3.24
C GLY A 51 -2.56 -1.67 -4.51
N ARG A 52 -2.50 -0.39 -4.86
CA ARG A 52 -1.85 0.07 -6.10
C ARG A 52 -0.38 -0.34 -6.21
N ALA A 53 0.35 -0.29 -5.12
CA ALA A 53 1.75 -0.71 -5.10
C ALA A 53 1.92 -2.19 -5.48
N GLY A 54 0.98 -3.06 -5.08
CA GLY A 54 0.98 -4.46 -5.47
C GLY A 54 0.61 -4.69 -6.92
N MET A 55 -0.21 -3.82 -7.51
CA MET A 55 -0.52 -3.85 -8.94
C MET A 55 0.68 -3.47 -9.79
N LEU A 56 1.46 -2.49 -9.34
CA LEU A 56 2.66 -2.01 -10.03
C LEU A 56 3.85 -2.94 -9.86
N HIS A 57 3.92 -3.63 -8.73
CA HIS A 57 5.00 -4.56 -8.39
C HIS A 57 4.40 -5.80 -7.71
N HIS A 58 4.07 -6.81 -8.51
CA HIS A 58 3.50 -8.06 -7.98
C HIS A 58 4.40 -8.74 -6.95
N ASN A 59 5.70 -8.53 -7.07
CA ASN A 59 6.74 -9.11 -6.21
C ASN A 59 7.28 -8.11 -5.19
N PHE A 60 6.48 -7.13 -4.77
CA PHE A 60 6.88 -6.10 -3.82
C PHE A 60 7.63 -6.66 -2.60
N PRO A 61 7.16 -7.72 -1.93
CA PRO A 61 7.88 -8.26 -0.78
C PRO A 61 9.30 -8.74 -1.11
N LYS A 62 9.51 -9.36 -2.27
CA LYS A 62 10.83 -9.79 -2.71
C LYS A 62 11.74 -8.63 -3.03
N MET A 63 11.19 -7.59 -3.65
CA MET A 63 11.93 -6.35 -3.94
C MET A 63 12.35 -5.67 -2.64
N TYR A 64 11.49 -5.67 -1.64
CA TYR A 64 11.78 -5.13 -0.32
C TYR A 64 12.90 -5.90 0.38
N GLU A 65 12.89 -7.23 0.31
CA GLU A 65 13.96 -8.07 0.87
C GLU A 65 15.32 -7.80 0.21
N ALA A 66 15.31 -7.59 -1.11
CA ALA A 66 16.52 -7.29 -1.87
C ALA A 66 17.05 -5.88 -1.60
N ASP A 67 16.17 -4.91 -1.47
CA ASP A 67 16.51 -3.51 -1.22
C ASP A 67 15.37 -2.82 -0.48
N ARG A 68 15.55 -2.55 0.81
CA ARG A 68 14.55 -1.87 1.65
C ARG A 68 14.24 -0.44 1.21
N ASN A 69 15.08 0.13 0.37
CA ASN A 69 14.95 1.51 -0.10
C ASN A 69 14.61 1.59 -1.59
N PHE A 70 14.13 0.49 -2.19
CA PHE A 70 13.79 0.54 -3.61
C PHE A 70 12.73 1.61 -3.89
N THR A 71 12.84 2.25 -5.05
CA THR A 71 11.90 3.26 -5.49
C THR A 71 10.90 2.62 -6.44
N PRO A 72 9.61 2.57 -6.08
CA PRO A 72 8.58 2.04 -6.97
C PRO A 72 8.48 2.85 -8.26
N ILE A 73 8.06 2.17 -9.32
CA ILE A 73 7.78 2.84 -10.58
C ILE A 73 6.61 3.82 -10.40
N GLU A 74 6.70 4.98 -11.04
CA GLU A 74 5.65 5.99 -11.00
C GLU A 74 4.65 5.80 -12.14
N ILE A 75 3.37 6.08 -11.87
CA ILE A 75 2.34 6.10 -12.90
C ILE A 75 2.35 7.46 -13.63
N PRO A 76 1.93 7.52 -14.90
CA PRO A 76 1.41 6.39 -15.71
C PRO A 76 2.51 5.42 -16.16
N VAL A 77 2.11 4.18 -16.37
CA VAL A 77 2.95 3.12 -16.94
C VAL A 77 2.31 2.58 -18.22
N THR A 78 3.02 1.78 -18.99
CA THR A 78 2.46 1.17 -20.20
C THR A 78 1.57 -0.02 -19.85
N GLU A 79 0.61 -0.34 -20.74
CA GLU A 79 -0.21 -1.54 -20.60
C GLU A 79 0.68 -2.80 -20.63
N GLU A 80 1.71 -2.81 -21.48
CA GLU A 80 2.67 -3.89 -21.55
C GLU A 80 3.36 -4.13 -20.20
N TYR A 81 3.77 -3.06 -19.52
CA TYR A 81 4.35 -3.16 -18.19
C TYR A 81 3.40 -3.88 -17.23
N LEU A 82 2.12 -3.46 -17.20
CA LEU A 82 1.11 -4.05 -16.32
C LEU A 82 0.82 -5.51 -16.67
N MET A 83 0.81 -5.86 -17.96
CA MET A 83 0.65 -7.25 -18.39
C MET A 83 1.82 -8.12 -17.93
N ASN A 84 3.04 -7.60 -17.99
CA ASN A 84 4.23 -8.28 -17.50
C ASN A 84 4.22 -8.46 -15.99
N GLU A 85 3.53 -7.59 -15.25
CA GLU A 85 3.30 -7.72 -13.82
C GLU A 85 2.16 -8.72 -13.49
N GLY A 86 1.53 -9.32 -14.49
CA GLY A 86 0.52 -10.36 -14.31
C GLY A 86 -0.92 -9.88 -14.33
N LEU A 87 -1.17 -8.62 -14.69
CA LEU A 87 -2.54 -8.10 -14.79
C LEU A 87 -3.17 -8.49 -16.12
N SER A 88 -4.45 -8.88 -16.08
CA SER A 88 -5.21 -9.17 -17.30
C SER A 88 -5.57 -7.90 -18.04
N GLU A 89 -5.78 -8.02 -19.35
CA GLU A 89 -6.20 -6.90 -20.19
C GLU A 89 -7.49 -6.25 -19.67
N LYS A 90 -8.47 -7.04 -19.26
CA LYS A 90 -9.72 -6.50 -18.70
C LYS A 90 -9.50 -5.71 -17.43
N PHE A 91 -8.62 -6.18 -16.56
CA PHE A 91 -8.32 -5.48 -15.32
C PHE A 91 -7.55 -4.19 -15.60
N ILE A 92 -6.63 -4.19 -16.57
CA ILE A 92 -5.90 -2.98 -16.98
C ILE A 92 -6.88 -1.92 -17.48
N GLN A 93 -7.85 -2.29 -18.32
CA GLN A 93 -8.91 -1.39 -18.78
C GLN A 93 -9.73 -0.83 -17.60
N TYR A 94 -10.01 -1.66 -16.61
CA TYR A 94 -10.75 -1.24 -15.42
C TYR A 94 -10.01 -0.18 -14.60
N ILE A 95 -8.69 -0.34 -14.43
CA ILE A 95 -7.88 0.58 -13.61
C ILE A 95 -7.40 1.83 -14.37
N GLU A 96 -7.61 1.89 -15.67
CA GLU A 96 -7.27 3.07 -16.49
C GLU A 96 -7.84 4.37 -15.92
N LYS A 97 -9.06 4.32 -15.41
CA LYS A 97 -9.73 5.47 -14.79
C LYS A 97 -9.00 6.05 -13.57
N TRP A 98 -8.06 5.32 -13.00
CA TRP A 98 -7.26 5.79 -11.87
C TRP A 98 -5.87 6.29 -12.28
N GLY A 99 -5.65 6.47 -13.57
CA GLY A 99 -4.42 7.06 -14.09
C GLY A 99 -3.22 6.12 -14.16
N PHE A 100 -3.43 4.81 -14.18
CA PHE A 100 -2.33 3.84 -14.29
C PHE A 100 -1.68 3.84 -15.67
N THR A 101 -2.45 4.15 -16.71
CA THR A 101 -1.95 4.17 -18.10
C THR A 101 -2.23 5.47 -18.86
#